data_1c7c7731f91e31d424a8567d8724a60d
#
_entry.id   1c7c7731f91e31d424a8567d8724a60d
#
_cell.length_a   1.000
_cell.length_b   1.000
_cell.length_c   1.000
_cell.angle_alpha   90.00
_cell.angle_beta   90.00
_cell.angle_gamma   90.00
#
_symmetry.space_group_name_H-M   'P 1'
#
loop_
_entity.id
_entity.type
_entity.pdbx_description
1 polymer ?
#
loop_
_entity_poly.entity_id
_entity_poly.type
_entity_poly.pdbx_seq_one_letter_code
_entity_poly.pdbx_strand_id
1 'polypeptide(L)'
;MSRAGEVSGTGASRISTRLSVSTHAMLTQHAQSYMLLRRFPEALRKFDQVLDIIPDDVDTLAQKAGIAQAEGDLPRAAALLATLDPPADDTGALEIQVYQSILERRPTQMISRLKEILAKPDPALGYNNGELRFWLGWAQDVAGDHAAAQGSWRQARTELEPFLKEQPDNYLLIGDLALVNMGLGDKAAALALSEQAMNVLPLEKDAADGPVPIEVFARVTAQMGEPDRAIAALQKLLSIPSEGALASRVPLTPALLRLDPMFDPLRNDQRFQKLTL
;
A
#
# COMPACT_ATOMS: atom_id res chain seq x y z
N MET A 1 -45.78 48.86 5.04
CA MET A 1 -44.83 48.36 4.04
C MET A 1 -43.63 47.81 4.80
N SER A 2 -43.66 46.50 5.02
CA SER A 2 -42.62 45.83 5.82
C SER A 2 -41.82 44.93 4.89
N ARG A 3 -40.50 45.18 4.78
CA ARG A 3 -39.53 44.27 4.15
C ARG A 3 -39.07 43.30 5.26
N ALA A 4 -39.53 42.07 5.23
CA ALA A 4 -38.90 40.99 5.99
C ALA A 4 -37.74 40.45 5.16
N GLY A 5 -36.52 40.47 5.75
CA GLY A 5 -35.30 40.04 5.08
C GLY A 5 -35.19 38.52 5.03
N GLU A 6 -34.91 38.00 3.87
CA GLU A 6 -34.32 36.68 3.66
C GLU A 6 -32.84 36.71 4.08
N VAL A 7 -32.58 36.23 5.29
CA VAL A 7 -31.20 35.89 5.71
C VAL A 7 -31.29 34.63 6.56
N SER A 8 -30.87 33.49 6.04
CA SER A 8 -30.17 32.40 6.79
C SER A 8 -30.24 31.01 6.17
N GLY A 9 -30.13 30.85 4.84
CA GLY A 9 -29.96 29.51 4.27
C GLY A 9 -28.50 29.04 4.12
N THR A 10 -27.56 29.99 3.94
CA THR A 10 -26.17 29.68 3.54
C THR A 10 -25.22 29.37 4.70
N GLY A 11 -25.50 29.90 5.89
CA GLY A 11 -24.63 29.71 7.06
C GLY A 11 -24.77 28.30 7.70
N ALA A 12 -25.99 27.86 7.89
CA ALA A 12 -26.27 26.54 8.50
C ALA A 12 -25.78 25.38 7.60
N SER A 13 -25.94 25.49 6.27
CA SER A 13 -25.45 24.51 5.31
C SER A 13 -23.92 24.39 5.33
N ARG A 14 -23.20 25.53 5.38
CA ARG A 14 -21.72 25.55 5.45
C ARG A 14 -21.19 25.00 6.77
N ILE A 15 -21.86 25.23 7.88
CA ILE A 15 -21.47 24.70 9.19
C ILE A 15 -21.73 23.20 9.23
N SER A 16 -22.86 22.72 8.75
CA SER A 16 -23.18 21.28 8.66
C SER A 16 -22.16 20.53 7.78
N THR A 17 -21.81 21.07 6.61
CA THR A 17 -20.81 20.47 5.72
C THR A 17 -19.41 20.45 6.36
N ARG A 18 -18.99 21.51 7.05
CA ARG A 18 -17.70 21.54 7.76
C ARG A 18 -17.64 20.57 8.91
N LEU A 19 -18.71 20.41 9.67
CA LEU A 19 -18.81 19.46 10.77
C LEU A 19 -18.76 18.00 10.24
N SER A 20 -19.44 17.69 9.14
CA SER A 20 -19.41 16.36 8.55
C SER A 20 -18.03 16.00 8.01
N VAL A 21 -17.34 16.90 7.33
CA VAL A 21 -15.96 16.72 6.84
C VAL A 21 -14.97 16.50 8.00
N SER A 22 -15.09 17.28 9.07
CA SER A 22 -14.24 17.11 10.26
C SER A 22 -14.50 15.76 10.96
N THR A 23 -15.76 15.33 11.05
CA THR A 23 -16.11 14.04 11.65
C THR A 23 -15.61 12.86 10.80
N HIS A 24 -15.78 12.93 9.48
CA HIS A 24 -15.26 11.95 8.54
C HIS A 24 -13.74 11.77 8.72
N ALA A 25 -12.96 12.84 8.65
CA ALA A 25 -11.51 12.79 8.79
C ALA A 25 -11.07 12.18 10.13
N MET A 26 -11.73 12.54 11.24
CA MET A 26 -11.45 11.96 12.55
C MET A 26 -11.75 10.46 12.62
N LEU A 27 -12.86 10.01 12.06
CA LEU A 27 -13.23 8.59 12.03
C LEU A 27 -12.22 7.79 11.21
N THR A 28 -11.79 8.31 10.06
CA THR A 28 -10.78 7.68 9.21
C THR A 28 -9.44 7.56 9.95
N GLN A 29 -8.96 8.61 10.61
CA GLN A 29 -7.73 8.56 11.39
C GLN A 29 -7.81 7.56 12.56
N HIS A 30 -8.95 7.48 13.24
CA HIS A 30 -9.17 6.48 14.28
C HIS A 30 -9.15 5.06 13.71
N ALA A 31 -9.79 4.84 12.55
CA ALA A 31 -9.76 3.54 11.88
C ALA A 31 -8.34 3.12 11.52
N GLN A 32 -7.56 4.02 10.92
CA GLN A 32 -6.15 3.79 10.57
C GLN A 32 -5.31 3.50 11.82
N SER A 33 -5.51 4.24 12.92
CA SER A 33 -4.81 3.94 14.18
C SER A 33 -5.11 2.53 14.70
N TYR A 34 -6.35 2.05 14.56
CA TYR A 34 -6.69 0.66 14.89
C TYR A 34 -6.08 -0.35 13.92
N MET A 35 -5.95 0.00 12.63
CA MET A 35 -5.26 -0.85 11.65
C MET A 35 -3.79 -1.08 12.01
N LEU A 36 -3.06 -0.02 12.36
CA LEU A 36 -1.68 -0.09 12.86
C LEU A 36 -1.51 -1.09 14.01
N LEU A 37 -2.50 -1.10 14.90
CA LEU A 37 -2.55 -1.99 16.06
C LEU A 37 -3.09 -3.39 15.71
N ARG A 38 -3.40 -3.68 14.45
CA ARG A 38 -4.10 -4.90 13.98
C ARG A 38 -5.40 -5.18 14.72
N ARG A 39 -6.05 -4.11 15.26
CA ARG A 39 -7.36 -4.15 15.88
C ARG A 39 -8.45 -3.99 14.82
N PHE A 40 -8.50 -4.94 13.88
CA PHE A 40 -9.34 -4.88 12.69
C PHE A 40 -10.84 -4.74 12.99
N PRO A 41 -11.43 -5.43 13.99
CA PRO A 41 -12.84 -5.22 14.33
C PRO A 41 -13.17 -3.78 14.73
N GLU A 42 -12.26 -3.09 15.43
CA GLU A 42 -12.45 -1.70 15.81
C GLU A 42 -12.25 -0.75 14.62
N ALA A 43 -11.27 -1.03 13.76
CA ALA A 43 -11.05 -0.29 12.53
C ALA A 43 -12.30 -0.36 11.63
N LEU A 44 -12.83 -1.57 11.39
CA LEU A 44 -14.02 -1.80 10.58
C LEU A 44 -15.23 -1.04 11.11
N ARG A 45 -15.47 -1.04 12.44
CA ARG A 45 -16.55 -0.25 13.02
C ARG A 45 -16.41 1.26 12.78
N LYS A 46 -15.17 1.77 12.71
CA LYS A 46 -14.94 3.19 12.39
C LYS A 46 -15.15 3.48 10.92
N PHE A 47 -14.71 2.59 10.05
CA PHE A 47 -14.99 2.69 8.62
C PHE A 47 -16.48 2.56 8.30
N ASP A 48 -17.24 1.71 9.01
CA ASP A 48 -18.70 1.67 8.87
C ASP A 48 -19.33 3.02 9.22
N GLN A 49 -18.87 3.69 10.30
CA GLN A 49 -19.32 5.04 10.64
C GLN A 49 -18.96 6.10 9.58
N VAL A 50 -17.84 5.93 8.87
CA VAL A 50 -17.52 6.77 7.71
C VAL A 50 -18.51 6.54 6.58
N LEU A 51 -18.82 5.27 6.27
CA LEU A 51 -19.78 4.91 5.21
C LEU A 51 -21.23 5.27 5.57
N ASP A 52 -21.58 5.42 6.83
CA ASP A 52 -22.87 6.02 7.26
C ASP A 52 -22.98 7.50 6.84
N ILE A 53 -21.84 8.20 6.68
CA ILE A 53 -21.79 9.60 6.26
C ILE A 53 -21.63 9.70 4.73
N ILE A 54 -20.74 8.89 4.14
CA ILE A 54 -20.43 8.84 2.70
C ILE A 54 -20.45 7.36 2.26
N PRO A 55 -21.61 6.84 1.82
CA PRO A 55 -21.80 5.41 1.56
C PRO A 55 -20.90 4.81 0.48
N ASP A 56 -20.44 5.61 -0.47
CA ASP A 56 -19.63 5.24 -1.63
C ASP A 56 -18.19 5.80 -1.56
N ASP A 57 -17.70 6.06 -0.34
CA ASP A 57 -16.31 6.52 -0.13
C ASP A 57 -15.31 5.44 -0.56
N VAL A 58 -14.65 5.71 -1.69
CA VAL A 58 -13.74 4.76 -2.36
C VAL A 58 -12.57 4.37 -1.46
N ASP A 59 -11.96 5.36 -0.79
CA ASP A 59 -10.83 5.12 0.11
C ASP A 59 -11.23 4.21 1.28
N THR A 60 -12.36 4.47 1.90
CA THR A 60 -12.86 3.66 3.02
C THR A 60 -13.17 2.23 2.59
N LEU A 61 -13.82 2.04 1.44
CA LEU A 61 -14.10 0.71 0.90
C LEU A 61 -12.82 -0.04 0.54
N ALA A 62 -11.84 0.64 -0.07
CA ALA A 62 -10.54 0.08 -0.36
C ALA A 62 -9.78 -0.32 0.92
N GLN A 63 -9.76 0.51 1.95
CA GLN A 63 -9.12 0.17 3.23
C GLN A 63 -9.81 -1.01 3.94
N LYS A 64 -11.14 -1.12 3.87
CA LYS A 64 -11.85 -2.32 4.36
C LYS A 64 -11.46 -3.58 3.60
N ALA A 65 -11.26 -3.47 2.28
CA ALA A 65 -10.74 -4.57 1.48
C ALA A 65 -9.29 -4.92 1.88
N GLY A 66 -8.44 -3.93 2.12
CA GLY A 66 -7.09 -4.14 2.66
C GLY A 66 -7.09 -4.89 4.00
N ILE A 67 -8.00 -4.56 4.91
CA ILE A 67 -8.17 -5.35 6.16
C ILE A 67 -8.54 -6.80 5.83
N ALA A 68 -9.46 -7.04 4.90
CA ALA A 68 -9.82 -8.40 4.50
C ALA A 68 -8.63 -9.16 3.90
N GLN A 69 -7.77 -8.49 3.12
CA GLN A 69 -6.50 -9.06 2.63
C GLN A 69 -5.59 -9.43 3.81
N ALA A 70 -5.42 -8.52 4.78
CA ALA A 70 -4.61 -8.76 5.97
C ALA A 70 -5.12 -9.95 6.82
N GLU A 71 -6.43 -10.16 6.87
CA GLU A 71 -7.05 -11.32 7.53
C GLU A 71 -7.00 -12.60 6.69
N GLY A 72 -6.57 -12.51 5.43
CA GLY A 72 -6.52 -13.63 4.49
C GLY A 72 -7.87 -13.98 3.85
N ASP A 73 -8.87 -13.13 4.03
CA ASP A 73 -10.21 -13.31 3.43
C ASP A 73 -10.29 -12.64 2.05
N LEU A 74 -9.59 -13.25 1.08
CA LEU A 74 -9.55 -12.75 -0.30
C LEU A 74 -10.94 -12.68 -0.95
N PRO A 75 -11.91 -13.59 -0.72
CA PRO A 75 -13.25 -13.47 -1.25
C PRO A 75 -13.98 -12.20 -0.76
N ARG A 76 -13.86 -11.86 0.54
CA ARG A 76 -14.44 -10.64 1.08
C ARG A 76 -13.76 -9.38 0.50
N ALA A 77 -12.42 -9.39 0.39
CA ALA A 77 -11.69 -8.31 -0.26
C ALA A 77 -12.16 -8.10 -1.70
N ALA A 78 -12.23 -9.18 -2.49
CA ALA A 78 -12.70 -9.13 -3.87
C ALA A 78 -14.13 -8.57 -3.99
N ALA A 79 -15.05 -8.95 -3.09
CA ALA A 79 -16.42 -8.45 -3.08
C ALA A 79 -16.50 -6.93 -2.82
N LEU A 80 -15.65 -6.40 -1.92
CA LEU A 80 -15.56 -4.97 -1.65
C LEU A 80 -14.97 -4.21 -2.83
N LEU A 81 -13.94 -4.76 -3.47
CA LEU A 81 -13.25 -4.12 -4.60
C LEU A 81 -14.02 -4.20 -5.92
N ALA A 82 -14.93 -5.16 -6.07
CA ALA A 82 -15.68 -5.36 -7.33
C ALA A 82 -16.56 -4.17 -7.74
N THR A 83 -16.95 -3.33 -6.79
CA THR A 83 -17.78 -2.15 -7.02
C THR A 83 -16.95 -0.87 -7.21
N LEU A 84 -15.63 -0.93 -7.04
CA LEU A 84 -14.77 0.23 -7.10
C LEU A 84 -14.16 0.39 -8.50
N ASP A 85 -14.30 1.59 -9.02
CA ASP A 85 -13.60 2.06 -10.22
C ASP A 85 -12.82 3.34 -9.88
N PRO A 86 -11.71 3.22 -9.12
CA PRO A 86 -10.93 4.37 -8.70
C PRO A 86 -10.36 5.11 -9.92
N PRO A 87 -10.36 6.44 -9.91
CA PRO A 87 -9.68 7.20 -10.94
C PRO A 87 -8.16 6.94 -10.92
N ALA A 88 -7.47 7.29 -12.01
CA ALA A 88 -6.04 7.00 -12.17
C ALA A 88 -5.15 7.70 -11.14
N ASP A 89 -5.62 8.80 -10.55
CA ASP A 89 -4.95 9.59 -9.53
C ASP A 89 -5.21 9.08 -8.09
N ASP A 90 -6.18 8.19 -7.91
CA ASP A 90 -6.35 7.46 -6.65
C ASP A 90 -5.44 6.22 -6.63
N THR A 91 -4.15 6.47 -6.45
CA THR A 91 -3.13 5.41 -6.45
C THR A 91 -3.34 4.44 -5.31
N GLY A 92 -3.84 4.89 -4.16
CA GLY A 92 -4.07 4.04 -2.99
C GLY A 92 -5.10 2.94 -3.22
N ALA A 93 -6.27 3.27 -3.76
CA ALA A 93 -7.28 2.29 -4.11
C ALA A 93 -6.84 1.36 -5.25
N LEU A 94 -6.10 1.90 -6.24
CA LEU A 94 -5.51 1.10 -7.32
C LEU A 94 -4.52 0.05 -6.78
N GLU A 95 -3.64 0.42 -5.86
CA GLU A 95 -2.68 -0.50 -5.26
C GLU A 95 -3.36 -1.67 -4.55
N ILE A 96 -4.41 -1.41 -3.78
CA ILE A 96 -5.18 -2.47 -3.10
C ILE A 96 -5.81 -3.42 -4.13
N GLN A 97 -6.34 -2.90 -5.26
CA GLN A 97 -6.89 -3.73 -6.34
C GLN A 97 -5.80 -4.57 -7.02
N VAL A 98 -4.65 -3.96 -7.34
CA VAL A 98 -3.52 -4.67 -7.93
C VAL A 98 -3.02 -5.75 -6.98
N TYR A 99 -2.84 -5.41 -5.70
CA TYR A 99 -2.38 -6.34 -4.68
C TYR A 99 -3.35 -7.52 -4.52
N GLN A 100 -4.67 -7.27 -4.50
CA GLN A 100 -5.67 -8.33 -4.52
C GLN A 100 -5.43 -9.33 -5.64
N SER A 101 -5.24 -8.84 -6.86
CA SER A 101 -5.02 -9.67 -8.04
C SER A 101 -3.72 -10.48 -7.97
N ILE A 102 -2.69 -9.90 -7.34
CA ILE A 102 -1.39 -10.55 -7.08
C ILE A 102 -1.54 -11.65 -6.02
N LEU A 103 -2.23 -11.37 -4.91
CA LEU A 103 -2.50 -12.36 -3.86
C LEU A 103 -3.31 -13.56 -4.39
N GLU A 104 -4.26 -13.31 -5.30
CA GLU A 104 -5.04 -14.34 -5.99
C GLU A 104 -4.27 -15.04 -7.11
N ARG A 105 -3.06 -14.58 -7.47
CA ARG A 105 -2.28 -15.05 -8.63
C ARG A 105 -3.02 -14.92 -9.97
N ARG A 106 -3.87 -13.89 -10.12
CA ARG A 106 -4.71 -13.61 -11.31
C ARG A 106 -4.63 -12.15 -11.77
N PRO A 107 -3.43 -11.59 -12.05
CA PRO A 107 -3.28 -10.15 -12.26
C PRO A 107 -3.62 -9.65 -13.68
N THR A 108 -4.05 -10.51 -14.61
CA THR A 108 -4.21 -10.17 -16.04
C THR A 108 -5.07 -8.91 -16.28
N GLN A 109 -6.20 -8.78 -15.58
CA GLN A 109 -7.09 -7.62 -15.74
C GLN A 109 -6.40 -6.33 -15.25
N MET A 110 -5.72 -6.39 -14.11
CA MET A 110 -5.01 -5.24 -13.55
C MET A 110 -3.79 -4.85 -14.39
N ILE A 111 -3.11 -5.80 -15.02
CA ILE A 111 -2.05 -5.52 -15.99
C ILE A 111 -2.58 -4.66 -17.13
N SER A 112 -3.75 -5.00 -17.70
CA SER A 112 -4.37 -4.23 -18.78
C SER A 112 -4.70 -2.81 -18.32
N ARG A 113 -5.33 -2.66 -17.14
CA ARG A 113 -5.70 -1.36 -16.57
C ARG A 113 -4.47 -0.49 -16.29
N LEU A 114 -3.43 -1.03 -15.64
CA LEU A 114 -2.20 -0.28 -15.40
C LEU A 114 -1.51 0.15 -16.69
N LYS A 115 -1.51 -0.70 -17.73
CA LYS A 115 -0.99 -0.32 -19.06
C LYS A 115 -1.75 0.85 -19.67
N GLU A 116 -3.08 0.89 -19.54
CA GLU A 116 -3.91 1.99 -20.03
C GLU A 116 -3.59 3.29 -19.29
N ILE A 117 -3.52 3.27 -17.95
CA ILE A 117 -3.15 4.43 -17.14
C ILE A 117 -1.75 4.93 -17.53
N LEU A 118 -0.77 4.03 -17.59
CA LEU A 118 0.62 4.35 -17.86
C LEU A 118 0.94 4.64 -19.33
N ALA A 119 -0.01 4.44 -20.25
CA ALA A 119 0.12 4.90 -21.65
C ALA A 119 0.04 6.42 -21.76
N LYS A 120 -0.61 7.09 -20.80
CA LYS A 120 -0.69 8.56 -20.69
C LYS A 120 -0.48 8.96 -19.23
N PRO A 121 0.74 8.86 -18.72
CA PRO A 121 1.02 9.15 -17.31
C PRO A 121 0.68 10.61 -17.00
N ASP A 122 0.00 10.82 -15.87
CA ASP A 122 -0.30 12.18 -15.40
C ASP A 122 0.95 12.77 -14.73
N PRO A 123 1.50 13.89 -15.24
CA PRO A 123 2.65 14.53 -14.61
C PRO A 123 2.39 14.99 -13.17
N ALA A 124 1.12 15.23 -12.80
CA ALA A 124 0.76 15.65 -11.44
C ALA A 124 1.01 14.55 -10.39
N LEU A 125 1.03 13.28 -10.79
CA LEU A 125 1.36 12.14 -9.91
C LEU A 125 2.84 12.10 -9.52
N GLY A 126 3.71 12.84 -10.21
CA GLY A 126 5.13 12.87 -9.89
C GLY A 126 5.75 11.48 -9.89
N TYR A 127 6.42 11.09 -8.80
CA TYR A 127 7.08 9.78 -8.69
C TYR A 127 6.09 8.60 -8.59
N ASN A 128 4.82 8.81 -8.26
CA ASN A 128 3.82 7.75 -8.20
C ASN A 128 3.62 7.05 -9.56
N ASN A 129 3.93 7.71 -10.68
CA ASN A 129 3.97 7.04 -11.98
C ASN A 129 5.01 5.90 -12.00
N GLY A 130 6.18 6.13 -11.43
CA GLY A 130 7.23 5.11 -11.28
C GLY A 130 6.83 3.98 -10.35
N GLU A 131 6.12 4.30 -9.27
CA GLU A 131 5.54 3.33 -8.34
C GLU A 131 4.47 2.46 -9.03
N LEU A 132 3.55 3.04 -9.78
CA LEU A 132 2.57 2.28 -10.59
C LEU A 132 3.26 1.36 -11.62
N ARG A 133 4.44 1.75 -12.15
CA ARG A 133 5.24 0.85 -13.01
C ARG A 133 5.88 -0.29 -12.24
N PHE A 134 6.28 -0.07 -10.99
CA PHE A 134 6.72 -1.16 -10.12
C PHE A 134 5.59 -2.18 -9.94
N TRP A 135 4.38 -1.73 -9.62
CA TRP A 135 3.20 -2.59 -9.50
C TRP A 135 2.88 -3.35 -10.80
N LEU A 136 2.97 -2.67 -11.95
CA LEU A 136 2.81 -3.32 -13.25
C LEU A 136 3.84 -4.43 -13.46
N GLY A 137 5.11 -4.17 -13.16
CA GLY A 137 6.18 -5.15 -13.26
C GLY A 137 5.93 -6.35 -12.35
N TRP A 138 5.51 -6.12 -11.11
CA TRP A 138 5.22 -7.21 -10.18
C TRP A 138 4.01 -8.05 -10.63
N ALA A 139 2.94 -7.41 -11.10
CA ALA A 139 1.79 -8.11 -11.66
C ALA A 139 2.17 -8.96 -12.89
N GLN A 140 3.02 -8.43 -13.79
CA GLN A 140 3.53 -9.17 -14.95
C GLN A 140 4.39 -10.37 -14.55
N ASP A 141 5.25 -10.21 -13.55
CA ASP A 141 6.09 -11.29 -13.02
C ASP A 141 5.24 -12.44 -12.43
N VAL A 142 4.23 -12.10 -11.63
CA VAL A 142 3.27 -13.07 -11.08
C VAL A 142 2.45 -13.75 -12.17
N ALA A 143 2.18 -13.07 -13.28
CA ALA A 143 1.54 -13.66 -14.47
C ALA A 143 2.48 -14.55 -15.30
N GLY A 144 3.78 -14.60 -14.97
CA GLY A 144 4.80 -15.35 -15.70
C GLY A 144 5.42 -14.62 -16.90
N ASP A 145 5.05 -13.36 -17.14
CA ASP A 145 5.65 -12.53 -18.20
C ASP A 145 6.88 -11.78 -17.66
N HIS A 146 7.91 -12.53 -17.34
CA HIS A 146 9.16 -12.00 -16.76
C HIS A 146 9.86 -10.98 -17.69
N ALA A 147 9.73 -11.13 -19.02
CA ALA A 147 10.34 -10.19 -19.96
C ALA A 147 9.65 -8.81 -19.90
N ALA A 148 8.33 -8.78 -19.85
CA ALA A 148 7.57 -7.54 -19.67
C ALA A 148 7.84 -6.91 -18.30
N ALA A 149 7.88 -7.71 -17.23
CA ALA A 149 8.20 -7.28 -15.88
C ALA A 149 9.55 -6.54 -15.83
N GLN A 150 10.57 -7.12 -16.41
CA GLN A 150 11.90 -6.50 -16.53
C GLN A 150 11.87 -5.17 -17.30
N GLY A 151 11.00 -5.05 -18.33
CA GLY A 151 10.77 -3.80 -19.06
C GLY A 151 10.15 -2.72 -18.16
N SER A 152 9.10 -3.09 -17.43
CA SER A 152 8.37 -2.19 -16.52
C SER A 152 9.27 -1.70 -15.38
N TRP A 153 10.06 -2.58 -14.75
CA TRP A 153 10.98 -2.20 -13.67
C TRP A 153 12.14 -1.32 -14.15
N ARG A 154 12.70 -1.55 -15.35
CA ARG A 154 13.71 -0.63 -15.93
C ARG A 154 13.13 0.76 -16.13
N GLN A 155 11.90 0.85 -16.60
CA GLN A 155 11.23 2.13 -16.78
C GLN A 155 10.91 2.79 -15.43
N ALA A 156 10.41 2.03 -14.44
CA ALA A 156 10.21 2.51 -13.08
C ALA A 156 11.49 3.13 -12.50
N ARG A 157 12.62 2.43 -12.62
CA ARG A 157 13.91 2.94 -12.14
C ARG A 157 14.28 4.27 -12.82
N THR A 158 14.13 4.35 -14.13
CA THR A 158 14.45 5.57 -14.89
C THR A 158 13.57 6.76 -14.47
N GLU A 159 12.31 6.50 -14.12
CA GLU A 159 11.37 7.54 -13.67
C GLU A 159 11.59 7.95 -12.22
N LEU A 160 11.99 7.03 -11.33
CA LEU A 160 12.17 7.28 -9.90
C LEU A 160 13.53 7.93 -9.56
N GLU A 161 14.61 7.55 -10.25
CA GLU A 161 15.96 8.06 -9.95
C GLU A 161 16.11 9.60 -9.96
N PRO A 162 15.48 10.36 -10.87
CA PRO A 162 15.52 11.82 -10.83
C PRO A 162 14.92 12.40 -9.55
N PHE A 163 13.78 11.86 -9.08
CA PHE A 163 13.14 12.30 -7.84
C PHE A 163 14.00 12.01 -6.62
N LEU A 164 14.70 10.87 -6.59
CA LEU A 164 15.62 10.58 -5.49
C LEU A 164 16.79 11.57 -5.42
N LYS A 165 17.28 12.08 -6.56
CA LYS A 165 18.32 13.14 -6.58
C LYS A 165 17.81 14.45 -5.96
N GLU A 166 16.52 14.76 -6.15
CA GLU A 166 15.88 15.94 -5.58
C GLU A 166 15.49 15.76 -4.11
N GLN A 167 15.17 14.52 -3.71
CA GLN A 167 14.68 14.15 -2.39
C GLN A 167 15.49 12.97 -1.80
N PRO A 168 16.80 13.16 -1.50
CA PRO A 168 17.71 12.08 -1.14
C PRO A 168 17.35 11.38 0.19
N ASP A 169 16.57 12.03 1.05
CA ASP A 169 16.13 11.51 2.34
C ASP A 169 14.64 11.08 2.33
N ASN A 170 14.03 10.93 1.16
CA ASN A 170 12.68 10.41 1.03
C ASN A 170 12.70 8.88 1.16
N TYR A 171 12.40 8.37 2.36
CA TYR A 171 12.47 6.93 2.66
C TYR A 171 11.50 6.09 1.82
N LEU A 172 10.34 6.64 1.40
CA LEU A 172 9.38 5.95 0.52
C LEU A 172 10.02 5.72 -0.85
N LEU A 173 10.53 6.77 -1.46
CA LEU A 173 11.18 6.73 -2.77
C LEU A 173 12.43 5.85 -2.78
N ILE A 174 13.21 5.86 -1.70
CA ILE A 174 14.35 4.94 -1.53
C ILE A 174 13.84 3.49 -1.46
N GLY A 175 12.73 3.25 -0.75
CA GLY A 175 12.07 1.96 -0.65
C GLY A 175 11.56 1.45 -1.99
N ASP A 176 10.89 2.30 -2.78
CA ASP A 176 10.39 1.96 -4.12
C ASP A 176 11.54 1.55 -5.04
N LEU A 177 12.64 2.31 -5.03
CA LEU A 177 13.84 1.96 -5.80
C LEU A 177 14.50 0.67 -5.30
N ALA A 178 14.45 0.37 -4.01
CA ALA A 178 14.92 -0.93 -3.50
C ALA A 178 14.09 -2.09 -4.07
N LEU A 179 12.76 -1.96 -4.08
CA LEU A 179 11.85 -2.96 -4.64
C LEU A 179 12.01 -3.10 -6.17
N VAL A 180 12.18 -1.99 -6.87
CA VAL A 180 12.44 -2.00 -8.32
C VAL A 180 13.76 -2.71 -8.64
N ASN A 181 14.85 -2.41 -7.92
CA ASN A 181 16.14 -3.10 -8.11
C ASN A 181 16.08 -4.57 -7.72
N MET A 182 15.28 -4.93 -6.70
CA MET A 182 14.97 -6.32 -6.37
C MET A 182 14.33 -7.04 -7.57
N GLY A 183 13.30 -6.46 -8.19
CA GLY A 183 12.67 -7.01 -9.40
C GLY A 183 13.63 -7.13 -10.58
N LEU A 184 14.57 -6.20 -10.73
CA LEU A 184 15.62 -6.26 -11.73
C LEU A 184 16.71 -7.31 -11.45
N GLY A 185 16.72 -7.90 -10.26
CA GLY A 185 17.75 -8.85 -9.82
C GLY A 185 19.08 -8.17 -9.42
N ASP A 186 19.12 -6.85 -9.28
CA ASP A 186 20.29 -6.12 -8.79
C ASP A 186 20.34 -6.22 -7.25
N LYS A 187 20.84 -7.36 -6.77
CA LYS A 187 20.94 -7.65 -5.34
C LYS A 187 21.68 -6.57 -4.56
N ALA A 188 22.77 -6.07 -5.10
CA ALA A 188 23.63 -5.10 -4.41
C ALA A 188 22.88 -3.78 -4.19
N ALA A 189 22.28 -3.25 -5.26
CA ALA A 189 21.49 -2.01 -5.18
C ALA A 189 20.25 -2.16 -4.31
N ALA A 190 19.49 -3.27 -4.45
CA ALA A 190 18.30 -3.53 -3.67
C ALA A 190 18.57 -3.56 -2.16
N LEU A 191 19.62 -4.30 -1.73
CA LEU A 191 20.01 -4.37 -0.33
C LEU A 191 20.50 -3.02 0.19
N ALA A 192 21.37 -2.34 -0.55
CA ALA A 192 21.91 -1.04 -0.12
C ALA A 192 20.82 0.02 0.06
N LEU A 193 19.87 0.10 -0.87
CA LEU A 193 18.75 1.04 -0.80
C LEU A 193 17.78 0.70 0.34
N SER A 194 17.45 -0.57 0.54
CA SER A 194 16.57 -0.97 1.66
C SER A 194 17.21 -0.69 3.03
N GLU A 195 18.51 -0.88 3.19
CA GLU A 195 19.26 -0.49 4.39
C GLU A 195 19.31 1.04 4.55
N GLN A 196 19.51 1.78 3.44
CA GLN A 196 19.47 3.24 3.46
C GLN A 196 18.11 3.76 3.95
N ALA A 197 17.00 3.21 3.46
CA ALA A 197 15.66 3.61 3.89
C ALA A 197 15.48 3.44 5.41
N MET A 198 15.93 2.32 6.00
CA MET A 198 15.91 2.10 7.44
C MET A 198 16.78 3.09 8.22
N ASN A 199 17.91 3.53 7.65
CA ASN A 199 18.80 4.52 8.28
C ASN A 199 18.21 5.93 8.22
N VAL A 200 17.47 6.27 7.17
CA VAL A 200 16.80 7.58 7.01
C VAL A 200 15.64 7.71 8.00
N LEU A 201 14.84 6.66 8.14
CA LEU A 201 13.72 6.63 9.07
C LEU A 201 13.80 5.41 10.00
N PRO A 202 14.67 5.45 11.03
CA PRO A 202 14.73 4.38 12.01
C PRO A 202 13.49 4.37 12.93
N LEU A 203 13.14 3.20 13.43
CA LEU A 203 11.96 2.98 14.30
C LEU A 203 11.97 3.88 15.55
N GLU A 204 13.14 4.19 16.07
CA GLU A 204 13.33 5.04 17.26
C GLU A 204 12.98 6.51 16.98
N LYS A 205 13.05 6.94 15.71
CA LYS A 205 12.72 8.30 15.28
C LYS A 205 11.22 8.45 15.02
N ASP A 206 10.60 7.40 14.46
CA ASP A 206 9.17 7.38 14.15
C ASP A 206 8.61 5.97 14.36
N ALA A 207 7.74 5.82 15.35
CA ALA A 207 7.15 4.52 15.68
C ALA A 207 5.99 4.13 14.75
N ALA A 208 5.42 5.08 14.01
CA ALA A 208 4.34 4.84 13.06
C ALA A 208 4.88 4.45 11.67
N ASP A 209 5.73 5.30 11.11
CA ASP A 209 6.26 5.12 9.75
C ASP A 209 7.59 4.33 9.72
N GLY A 210 8.38 4.31 10.79
CA GLY A 210 9.65 3.56 10.87
C GLY A 210 9.56 2.05 10.59
N PRO A 211 8.42 1.37 10.80
CA PRO A 211 8.22 0.00 10.34
C PRO A 211 8.21 -0.18 8.81
N VAL A 212 7.83 0.85 8.04
CA VAL A 212 7.72 0.78 6.57
C VAL A 212 9.04 0.39 5.91
N PRO A 213 10.18 1.05 6.18
CA PRO A 213 11.47 0.61 5.65
C PRO A 213 11.88 -0.80 6.09
N ILE A 214 11.49 -1.24 7.29
CA ILE A 214 11.77 -2.60 7.77
C ILE A 214 11.01 -3.64 6.94
N GLU A 215 9.78 -3.32 6.51
CA GLU A 215 9.01 -4.21 5.64
C GLU A 215 9.62 -4.29 4.24
N VAL A 216 10.01 -3.16 3.64
CA VAL A 216 10.74 -3.14 2.37
C VAL A 216 12.00 -4.01 2.47
N PHE A 217 12.77 -3.85 3.53
CA PHE A 217 13.96 -4.65 3.77
C PHE A 217 13.65 -6.15 3.91
N ALA A 218 12.57 -6.52 4.61
CA ALA A 218 12.15 -7.91 4.74
C ALA A 218 11.80 -8.53 3.37
N ARG A 219 11.09 -7.79 2.51
CA ARG A 219 10.73 -8.20 1.15
C ARG A 219 11.97 -8.38 0.27
N VAL A 220 12.83 -7.38 0.27
CA VAL A 220 14.08 -7.39 -0.49
C VAL A 220 14.97 -8.56 -0.07
N THR A 221 15.21 -8.73 1.23
CA THR A 221 16.05 -9.81 1.74
C THR A 221 15.48 -11.20 1.48
N ALA A 222 14.14 -11.35 1.54
CA ALA A 222 13.47 -12.61 1.18
C ALA A 222 13.74 -12.99 -0.28
N GLN A 223 13.59 -12.05 -1.20
CA GLN A 223 13.77 -12.26 -2.63
C GLN A 223 15.25 -12.38 -3.04
N MET A 224 16.15 -11.70 -2.33
CA MET A 224 17.58 -11.68 -2.63
C MET A 224 18.37 -12.83 -1.97
N GLY A 225 17.67 -13.81 -1.36
CA GLY A 225 18.30 -15.01 -0.80
C GLY A 225 19.02 -14.77 0.52
N GLU A 226 18.48 -13.87 1.36
CA GLU A 226 18.99 -13.57 2.71
C GLU A 226 17.92 -13.96 3.78
N PRO A 227 17.58 -15.26 3.89
CA PRO A 227 16.42 -15.69 4.69
C PRO A 227 16.55 -15.34 6.19
N ASP A 228 17.76 -15.36 6.75
CA ASP A 228 17.96 -15.04 8.15
C ASP A 228 17.60 -13.58 8.46
N ARG A 229 18.00 -12.67 7.57
CA ARG A 229 17.72 -11.23 7.69
C ARG A 229 16.22 -10.95 7.48
N ALA A 230 15.62 -11.61 6.48
CA ALA A 230 14.18 -11.49 6.19
C ALA A 230 13.34 -11.95 7.39
N ILE A 231 13.63 -13.13 7.94
CA ILE A 231 12.88 -13.68 9.07
C ILE A 231 13.03 -12.81 10.32
N ALA A 232 14.23 -12.31 10.61
CA ALA A 232 14.44 -11.40 11.73
C ALA A 232 13.62 -10.11 11.60
N ALA A 233 13.59 -9.51 10.41
CA ALA A 233 12.78 -8.33 10.13
C ALA A 233 11.27 -8.62 10.27
N LEU A 234 10.78 -9.75 9.75
CA LEU A 234 9.38 -10.16 9.88
C LEU A 234 8.98 -10.42 11.33
N GLN A 235 9.85 -11.06 12.13
CA GLN A 235 9.63 -11.24 13.58
C GLN A 235 9.44 -9.89 14.28
N LYS A 236 10.32 -8.93 13.96
CA LYS A 236 10.21 -7.56 14.49
C LYS A 236 8.90 -6.92 14.12
N LEU A 237 8.53 -6.92 12.83
CA LEU A 237 7.29 -6.31 12.33
C LEU A 237 6.03 -6.91 12.96
N LEU A 238 5.97 -8.24 13.12
CA LEU A 238 4.81 -8.88 13.73
C LEU A 238 4.69 -8.61 15.23
N SER A 239 5.78 -8.20 15.90
CA SER A 239 5.82 -7.91 17.34
C SER A 239 5.46 -6.47 17.71
N ILE A 240 5.38 -5.56 16.74
CA ILE A 240 5.11 -4.13 16.94
C ILE A 240 3.88 -3.66 16.16
N PRO A 241 3.22 -2.57 16.56
CA PRO A 241 2.31 -1.84 15.68
C PRO A 241 3.06 -1.41 14.42
N SER A 242 2.44 -1.55 13.27
CA SER A 242 3.10 -1.16 12.01
C SER A 242 2.09 -0.78 10.95
N GLU A 243 2.42 0.24 10.18
CA GLU A 243 1.86 0.40 8.84
C GLU A 243 2.54 -0.58 7.89
N GLY A 244 1.84 -0.99 6.85
CA GLY A 244 2.43 -1.74 5.75
C GLY A 244 3.16 -0.84 4.76
N ALA A 245 4.16 -1.37 4.09
CA ALA A 245 4.91 -0.66 3.06
C ALA A 245 4.18 -0.63 1.71
N LEU A 246 3.21 -1.50 1.49
CA LEU A 246 2.51 -1.69 0.23
C LEU A 246 0.99 -1.62 0.42
N ALA A 247 0.27 -1.50 -0.69
CA ALA A 247 -1.18 -1.57 -0.76
C ALA A 247 -1.88 -0.66 0.27
N SER A 248 -1.61 0.64 0.18
CA SER A 248 -2.19 1.66 1.07
C SER A 248 -2.01 1.34 2.56
N ARG A 249 -0.81 0.93 2.92
CA ARG A 249 -0.38 0.77 4.32
C ARG A 249 -1.06 -0.39 5.07
N VAL A 250 -1.48 -1.43 4.36
CA VAL A 250 -2.03 -2.64 4.97
C VAL A 250 -0.95 -3.36 5.78
N PRO A 251 -1.10 -3.52 7.11
CA PRO A 251 -0.06 -4.11 7.95
C PRO A 251 0.13 -5.60 7.63
N LEU A 252 1.38 -6.06 7.66
CA LEU A 252 1.68 -7.49 7.56
C LEU A 252 1.07 -8.26 8.72
N THR A 253 0.50 -9.42 8.39
CA THR A 253 -0.07 -10.38 9.32
C THR A 253 0.42 -11.80 8.98
N PRO A 254 0.31 -12.76 9.89
CA PRO A 254 0.57 -14.16 9.57
C PRO A 254 -0.23 -14.67 8.37
N ALA A 255 -1.49 -14.26 8.22
CA ALA A 255 -2.34 -14.64 7.10
C ALA A 255 -1.81 -14.06 5.77
N LEU A 256 -1.44 -12.78 5.76
CA LEU A 256 -0.93 -12.11 4.57
C LEU A 256 0.43 -12.69 4.15
N LEU A 257 1.32 -13.02 5.10
CA LEU A 257 2.60 -13.67 4.80
C LEU A 257 2.42 -15.01 4.06
N ARG A 258 1.34 -15.76 4.35
CA ARG A 258 1.03 -17.01 3.63
C ARG A 258 0.62 -16.79 2.18
N LEU A 259 0.06 -15.65 1.86
CA LEU A 259 -0.53 -15.35 0.55
C LEU A 259 0.45 -14.61 -0.38
N ASP A 260 1.25 -13.72 0.18
CA ASP A 260 2.09 -12.79 -0.57
C ASP A 260 3.23 -13.51 -1.30
N PRO A 261 3.30 -13.37 -2.65
CA PRO A 261 4.33 -14.00 -3.48
C PRO A 261 5.75 -13.56 -3.16
N MET A 262 5.95 -12.36 -2.61
CA MET A 262 7.30 -11.91 -2.25
C MET A 262 7.93 -12.77 -1.14
N PHE A 263 7.13 -13.50 -0.38
CA PHE A 263 7.64 -14.40 0.66
C PHE A 263 7.68 -15.86 0.22
N ASP A 264 7.39 -16.20 -1.06
CA ASP A 264 7.46 -17.56 -1.58
C ASP A 264 8.84 -18.23 -1.36
N PRO A 265 9.99 -17.53 -1.48
CA PRO A 265 11.30 -18.12 -1.21
C PRO A 265 11.48 -18.63 0.24
N LEU A 266 10.70 -18.09 1.20
CA LEU A 266 10.79 -18.46 2.61
C LEU A 266 9.86 -19.61 3.01
N ARG A 267 8.94 -20.06 2.16
CA ARG A 267 7.86 -21.01 2.52
C ARG A 267 8.36 -22.34 3.10
N ASN A 268 9.54 -22.79 2.69
CA ASN A 268 10.15 -24.02 3.17
C ASN A 268 11.01 -23.86 4.42
N ASP A 269 11.21 -22.62 4.91
CA ASP A 269 11.93 -22.38 6.16
C ASP A 269 10.99 -22.58 7.37
N GLN A 270 11.38 -23.47 8.28
CA GLN A 270 10.59 -23.78 9.47
C GLN A 270 10.34 -22.57 10.38
N ARG A 271 11.26 -21.58 10.40
CA ARG A 271 11.11 -20.35 11.18
C ARG A 271 10.04 -19.47 10.57
N PHE A 272 10.00 -19.37 9.23
CA PHE A 272 8.94 -18.64 8.53
C PHE A 272 7.59 -19.32 8.73
N GLN A 273 7.52 -20.67 8.65
CA GLN A 273 6.28 -21.40 8.89
C GLN A 273 5.70 -21.12 10.29
N LYS A 274 6.55 -20.98 11.30
CA LYS A 274 6.13 -20.60 12.66
C LYS A 274 5.56 -19.19 12.75
N LEU A 275 6.02 -18.26 11.91
CA LEU A 275 5.48 -16.89 11.85
C LEU A 275 4.11 -16.83 11.19
N THR A 276 3.75 -17.86 10.45
CA THR A 276 2.52 -17.89 9.66
C THR A 276 1.41 -18.74 10.32
N LEU A 277 1.66 -19.31 11.48
CA LEU A 277 0.66 -20.01 12.28
C LEU A 277 -0.28 -19.02 12.98
#